data_1fdf26d2abcebbfce70112ca43af5e71
#
_entry.id   1fdf26d2abcebbfce70112ca43af5e71
#
_cell.length_a   1.000
_cell.length_b   1.000
_cell.length_c   1.000
_cell.angle_alpha   90.00
_cell.angle_beta   90.00
_cell.angle_gamma   90.00
#
_symmetry.space_group_name_H-M   'P 1'
#
loop_
_entity.id
_entity.type
_entity.pdbx_description
1 polymer ?
#
loop_
_entity_poly.entity_id
_entity_poly.type
_entity_poly.pdbx_seq_one_letter_code
_entity_poly.pdbx_strand_id
1 'polypeptide(L)'
;MPISLNPSHSNTQTFKVAAVQAEPVWLDLQGGVEKTIRIINEAAAQGAKIIGFPEVFIPGYPWTPWANNFVDAQVVLKKYQANSMPLHSPEMDRIREAVKEADVNIVLGFSERDGSSLYIAQVTITSDGKIANHRRKIKPTHYEKTIFGDGSAQSIYNVVQTPYGRLGSLNCWEHIQPWLKTHFYSQYPQIFVGGWWPAFPPHTGGSPYIVSGEASSRMSQLVSMEGGLFGLVCCHVVSEAGARKMRMLGFPWFTFPGGGFSVIYGPDGAALTEPVDPGKEVVLYANISLDKIDEVKLVADIMGNYSRFDLFHTTVVNGRNWKPVAYGDPDEQAASKAQQAEINNAGNGSIVPSKL
;
A
#
# COMPACT_ATOMS: atom_id res chain seq x y z
N MET A 1 -18.82 -0.83 14.29
CA MET A 1 -19.98 -1.68 13.99
C MET A 1 -19.45 -3.02 13.56
N PRO A 2 -19.97 -4.17 14.03
CA PRO A 2 -19.56 -5.46 13.50
C PRO A 2 -19.98 -5.53 12.04
N ILE A 3 -19.03 -5.87 11.17
CA ILE A 3 -19.28 -6.14 9.76
C ILE A 3 -20.20 -7.37 9.73
N SER A 4 -21.41 -7.21 9.21
CA SER A 4 -22.30 -8.34 8.97
C SER A 4 -21.63 -9.24 7.93
N LEU A 5 -21.08 -10.33 8.37
CA LEU A 5 -20.63 -11.41 7.52
C LEU A 5 -21.87 -12.12 6.99
N ASN A 6 -22.46 -11.60 5.94
CA ASN A 6 -23.39 -12.38 5.15
C ASN A 6 -22.55 -13.34 4.27
N PRO A 7 -22.49 -14.62 4.58
CA PRO A 7 -21.87 -15.59 3.71
C PRO A 7 -22.92 -15.96 2.69
N SER A 8 -22.88 -15.36 1.54
CA SER A 8 -23.49 -16.02 0.37
C SER A 8 -23.47 -15.06 -0.80
N HIS A 9 -22.75 -15.40 -1.71
CA HIS A 9 -23.16 -15.73 -3.07
C HIS A 9 -21.85 -16.07 -3.74
N SER A 10 -21.76 -17.28 -4.26
CA SER A 10 -20.75 -17.63 -5.22
C SER A 10 -20.79 -16.54 -6.29
N ASN A 11 -19.93 -15.53 -6.14
CA ASN A 11 -19.79 -14.51 -7.15
C ASN A 11 -18.88 -15.10 -8.22
N THR A 12 -19.47 -16.00 -9.03
CA THR A 12 -18.81 -16.67 -10.16
C THR A 12 -18.34 -15.68 -11.23
N GLN A 13 -18.58 -14.38 -10.99
CA GLN A 13 -18.19 -13.35 -11.93
C GLN A 13 -16.67 -13.22 -12.00
N THR A 14 -16.13 -13.56 -13.16
CA THR A 14 -14.75 -13.28 -13.52
C THR A 14 -14.61 -11.81 -13.92
N PHE A 15 -13.60 -11.14 -13.36
CA PHE A 15 -13.27 -9.75 -13.71
C PHE A 15 -11.75 -9.57 -13.83
N LYS A 16 -11.36 -8.51 -14.53
CA LYS A 16 -9.95 -8.23 -14.79
C LYS A 16 -9.38 -7.28 -13.75
N VAL A 17 -8.18 -7.58 -13.29
CA VAL A 17 -7.37 -6.73 -12.42
C VAL A 17 -6.07 -6.34 -13.11
N ALA A 18 -5.45 -5.24 -12.67
CA ALA A 18 -4.24 -4.71 -13.26
C ALA A 18 -3.19 -4.35 -12.19
N ALA A 19 -1.94 -4.74 -12.43
CA ALA A 19 -0.78 -4.37 -11.62
C ALA A 19 0.19 -3.53 -12.44
N VAL A 20 0.50 -2.33 -11.97
CA VAL A 20 1.34 -1.37 -12.69
C VAL A 20 2.82 -1.61 -12.39
N GLN A 21 3.61 -1.81 -13.45
CA GLN A 21 5.06 -1.67 -13.44
C GLN A 21 5.42 -0.48 -14.30
N ALA A 22 5.79 0.65 -13.69
CA ALA A 22 6.07 1.85 -14.46
C ALA A 22 7.10 2.75 -13.78
N GLU A 23 7.82 3.52 -14.57
CA GLU A 23 8.67 4.58 -14.07
C GLU A 23 7.79 5.75 -13.62
N PRO A 24 7.99 6.32 -12.41
CA PRO A 24 7.33 7.55 -12.03
C PRO A 24 7.83 8.74 -12.85
N VAL A 25 7.07 9.84 -12.87
CA VAL A 25 7.61 11.10 -13.38
C VAL A 25 8.37 11.76 -12.24
N TRP A 26 9.66 11.48 -12.18
CA TRP A 26 10.53 11.83 -11.07
C TRP A 26 10.51 13.32 -10.74
N LEU A 27 10.23 13.65 -9.45
CA LEU A 27 10.25 15.02 -8.92
C LEU A 27 9.34 15.98 -9.70
N ASP A 28 8.19 15.49 -10.18
CA ASP A 28 7.23 16.25 -10.96
C ASP A 28 5.81 15.80 -10.60
N LEU A 29 5.13 16.59 -9.78
CA LEU A 29 3.78 16.29 -9.30
C LEU A 29 2.77 16.28 -10.46
N GLN A 30 2.80 17.29 -11.32
CA GLN A 30 1.82 17.40 -12.40
C GLN A 30 2.00 16.28 -13.42
N GLY A 31 3.24 16.04 -13.85
CA GLY A 31 3.54 14.92 -14.75
C GLY A 31 3.19 13.56 -14.13
N GLY A 32 3.40 13.39 -12.82
CA GLY A 32 3.00 12.18 -12.08
C GLY A 32 1.48 11.96 -12.08
N VAL A 33 0.70 13.02 -11.88
CA VAL A 33 -0.78 12.99 -11.94
C VAL A 33 -1.25 12.63 -13.36
N GLU A 34 -0.70 13.29 -14.39
CA GLU A 34 -1.06 13.02 -15.78
C GLU A 34 -0.74 11.58 -16.18
N LYS A 35 0.44 11.07 -15.78
CA LYS A 35 0.82 9.68 -16.03
C LYS A 35 -0.13 8.71 -15.32
N THR A 36 -0.50 9.00 -14.08
CA THR A 36 -1.44 8.18 -13.31
C THR A 36 -2.80 8.11 -14.00
N ILE A 37 -3.35 9.25 -14.42
CA ILE A 37 -4.62 9.33 -15.16
C ILE A 37 -4.56 8.56 -16.48
N ARG A 38 -3.46 8.71 -17.23
CA ARG A 38 -3.27 7.96 -18.47
C ARG A 38 -3.29 6.45 -18.24
N ILE A 39 -2.56 5.96 -17.23
CA ILE A 39 -2.53 4.52 -16.89
C ILE A 39 -3.92 4.04 -16.45
N ILE A 40 -4.68 4.83 -15.68
CA ILE A 40 -6.06 4.50 -15.29
C ILE A 40 -6.91 4.28 -16.54
N ASN A 41 -6.89 5.22 -17.49
CA ASN A 41 -7.69 5.15 -18.71
C ASN A 41 -7.26 3.99 -19.61
N GLU A 42 -5.96 3.75 -19.77
CA GLU A 42 -5.43 2.62 -20.53
C GLU A 42 -5.85 1.28 -19.92
N ALA A 43 -5.75 1.13 -18.59
CA ALA A 43 -6.13 -0.11 -17.93
C ALA A 43 -7.66 -0.33 -17.95
N ALA A 44 -8.45 0.71 -17.78
CA ALA A 44 -9.91 0.66 -17.91
C ALA A 44 -10.33 0.25 -19.33
N ALA A 45 -9.69 0.79 -20.36
CA ALA A 45 -9.94 0.43 -21.75
C ALA A 45 -9.62 -1.07 -22.04
N GLN A 46 -8.70 -1.68 -21.26
CA GLN A 46 -8.43 -3.11 -21.30
C GLN A 46 -9.43 -3.93 -20.44
N GLY A 47 -10.39 -3.28 -19.81
CA GLY A 47 -11.44 -3.90 -19.00
C GLY A 47 -11.06 -4.16 -17.54
N ALA A 48 -9.98 -3.57 -17.03
CA ALA A 48 -9.62 -3.69 -15.62
C ALA A 48 -10.67 -3.02 -14.73
N LYS A 49 -10.98 -3.66 -13.60
CA LYS A 49 -11.92 -3.15 -12.58
C LYS A 49 -11.22 -2.76 -11.28
N ILE A 50 -10.01 -3.27 -11.06
CA ILE A 50 -9.11 -2.91 -9.96
C ILE A 50 -7.72 -2.67 -10.55
N ILE A 51 -7.09 -1.56 -10.17
CA ILE A 51 -5.75 -1.18 -10.64
C ILE A 51 -4.88 -0.86 -9.43
N GLY A 52 -3.74 -1.54 -9.31
CA GLY A 52 -2.73 -1.28 -8.29
C GLY A 52 -1.58 -0.43 -8.83
N PHE A 53 -1.10 0.51 -8.02
CA PHE A 53 0.07 1.34 -8.30
C PHE A 53 1.20 1.10 -7.31
N PRO A 54 2.47 1.40 -7.70
CA PRO A 54 3.63 1.28 -6.82
C PRO A 54 3.57 2.18 -5.57
N GLU A 55 4.44 1.87 -4.58
CA GLU A 55 4.69 2.71 -3.42
C GLU A 55 5.23 4.09 -3.85
N VAL A 56 4.70 5.18 -3.29
CA VAL A 56 5.09 6.58 -3.63
C VAL A 56 5.28 6.83 -5.13
N PHE A 57 4.36 6.33 -5.97
CA PHE A 57 4.40 6.52 -7.41
C PHE A 57 4.44 8.00 -7.80
N ILE A 58 3.86 8.88 -7.00
CA ILE A 58 3.96 10.33 -7.11
C ILE A 58 4.72 10.87 -5.90
N PRO A 59 5.84 11.54 -6.07
CA PRO A 59 6.61 11.85 -7.27
C PRO A 59 7.78 10.88 -7.53
N GLY A 60 7.66 9.62 -7.11
CA GLY A 60 8.67 8.58 -7.19
C GLY A 60 9.33 8.25 -5.85
N TYR A 61 10.02 7.12 -5.78
CA TYR A 61 10.73 6.71 -4.56
C TYR A 61 11.97 7.56 -4.33
N PRO A 62 12.19 8.12 -3.13
CA PRO A 62 13.29 9.06 -2.87
C PRO A 62 14.63 8.34 -2.63
N TRP A 63 15.27 7.85 -3.67
CA TRP A 63 16.53 7.11 -3.61
C TRP A 63 17.73 7.88 -3.07
N THR A 64 17.68 9.22 -3.10
CA THR A 64 18.84 10.07 -2.82
C THR A 64 19.53 9.78 -1.48
N PRO A 65 18.84 9.54 -0.35
CA PRO A 65 19.52 9.20 0.92
C PRO A 65 20.26 7.86 0.92
N TRP A 66 19.89 6.95 0.02
CA TRP A 66 20.59 5.65 -0.11
C TRP A 66 21.91 5.76 -0.87
N ALA A 67 22.02 6.78 -1.72
CA ALA A 67 23.11 6.93 -2.66
C ALA A 67 24.00 8.17 -2.39
N ASN A 68 23.60 9.08 -1.51
CA ASN A 68 24.29 10.34 -1.32
C ASN A 68 24.43 10.67 0.18
N ASN A 69 25.41 11.53 0.50
CA ASN A 69 25.50 12.10 1.83
C ASN A 69 24.36 13.10 2.10
N PHE A 70 24.21 13.49 3.35
CA PHE A 70 23.12 14.36 3.79
C PHE A 70 23.07 15.69 3.02
N VAL A 71 24.20 16.35 2.80
CA VAL A 71 24.25 17.67 2.16
C VAL A 71 23.80 17.58 0.70
N ASP A 72 24.33 16.61 -0.04
CA ASP A 72 23.99 16.41 -1.45
C ASP A 72 22.55 15.94 -1.64
N ALA A 73 22.02 15.17 -0.67
CA ALA A 73 20.63 14.73 -0.67
C ALA A 73 19.65 15.90 -0.54
N GLN A 74 19.97 16.95 0.22
CA GLN A 74 19.06 18.09 0.48
C GLN A 74 18.56 18.78 -0.79
N VAL A 75 19.40 18.88 -1.81
CA VAL A 75 19.01 19.52 -3.08
C VAL A 75 17.86 18.77 -3.76
N VAL A 76 17.91 17.44 -3.74
CA VAL A 76 16.85 16.59 -4.31
C VAL A 76 15.65 16.54 -3.37
N LEU A 77 15.87 16.38 -2.06
CA LEU A 77 14.79 16.27 -1.07
C LEU A 77 13.93 17.52 -0.99
N LYS A 78 14.51 18.73 -1.17
CA LYS A 78 13.74 19.96 -1.26
C LYS A 78 12.77 19.94 -2.47
N LYS A 79 13.24 19.47 -3.63
CA LYS A 79 12.37 19.30 -4.82
C LYS A 79 11.34 18.20 -4.59
N TYR A 80 11.74 17.10 -3.94
CA TYR A 80 10.84 15.99 -3.60
C TYR A 80 9.68 16.48 -2.74
N GLN A 81 9.96 17.20 -1.66
CA GLN A 81 8.95 17.78 -0.78
C GLN A 81 8.00 18.73 -1.53
N ALA A 82 8.55 19.59 -2.41
CA ALA A 82 7.74 20.52 -3.19
C ALA A 82 6.81 19.83 -4.19
N ASN A 83 7.14 18.59 -4.61
CA ASN A 83 6.36 17.78 -5.53
C ASN A 83 5.61 16.63 -4.85
N SER A 84 5.64 16.55 -3.52
CA SER A 84 4.80 15.64 -2.75
C SER A 84 3.38 16.19 -2.66
N MET A 85 2.38 15.31 -2.79
CA MET A 85 0.98 15.69 -3.00
C MET A 85 0.22 15.76 -1.68
N PRO A 86 -0.46 16.87 -1.35
CA PRO A 86 -1.41 16.89 -0.25
C PRO A 86 -2.61 15.96 -0.55
N LEU A 87 -3.14 15.30 0.50
CA LEU A 87 -4.30 14.43 0.36
C LEU A 87 -5.52 15.18 -0.23
N HIS A 88 -5.76 16.40 0.27
CA HIS A 88 -6.82 17.27 -0.21
C HIS A 88 -6.21 18.34 -1.11
N SER A 89 -6.09 18.04 -2.38
CA SER A 89 -5.48 18.91 -3.39
C SER A 89 -6.19 18.81 -4.73
N PRO A 90 -6.09 19.83 -5.59
CA PRO A 90 -6.63 19.76 -6.94
C PRO A 90 -6.06 18.59 -7.76
N GLU A 91 -4.84 18.19 -7.49
CA GLU A 91 -4.17 17.05 -8.13
C GLU A 91 -4.86 15.72 -7.76
N MET A 92 -5.15 15.51 -6.49
CA MET A 92 -5.90 14.35 -6.03
C MET A 92 -7.33 14.35 -6.59
N ASP A 93 -7.98 15.51 -6.66
CA ASP A 93 -9.32 15.62 -7.23
C ASP A 93 -9.35 15.26 -8.72
N ARG A 94 -8.32 15.64 -9.50
CA ARG A 94 -8.17 15.20 -10.90
C ARG A 94 -8.07 13.69 -11.03
N ILE A 95 -7.31 13.03 -10.15
CA ILE A 95 -7.19 11.57 -10.14
C ILE A 95 -8.53 10.92 -9.78
N ARG A 96 -9.23 11.44 -8.77
CA ARG A 96 -10.55 10.95 -8.35
C ARG A 96 -11.59 11.03 -9.46
N GLU A 97 -11.59 12.12 -10.20
CA GLU A 97 -12.51 12.30 -11.33
C GLU A 97 -12.18 11.29 -12.45
N ALA A 98 -10.90 11.09 -12.78
CA ALA A 98 -10.49 10.09 -13.77
C ALA A 98 -10.89 8.65 -13.35
N VAL A 99 -10.76 8.32 -12.06
CA VAL A 99 -11.21 7.02 -11.51
C VAL A 99 -12.72 6.84 -11.69
N LYS A 100 -13.51 7.88 -11.40
CA LYS A 100 -14.94 7.88 -11.55
C LYS A 100 -15.36 7.76 -13.02
N GLU A 101 -14.76 8.54 -13.91
CA GLU A 101 -15.05 8.49 -15.36
C GLU A 101 -14.70 7.11 -15.96
N ALA A 102 -13.60 6.49 -15.49
CA ALA A 102 -13.16 5.18 -15.95
C ALA A 102 -13.94 4.01 -15.33
N ASP A 103 -14.79 4.22 -14.32
CA ASP A 103 -15.53 3.19 -13.56
C ASP A 103 -14.60 2.07 -13.05
N VAL A 104 -13.52 2.45 -12.37
CA VAL A 104 -12.54 1.50 -11.81
C VAL A 104 -12.28 1.79 -10.33
N ASN A 105 -11.73 0.81 -9.63
CA ASN A 105 -11.22 1.00 -8.27
C ASN A 105 -9.70 1.01 -8.32
N ILE A 106 -9.05 1.91 -7.61
CA ILE A 106 -7.58 1.95 -7.59
C ILE A 106 -7.02 1.96 -6.18
N VAL A 107 -5.79 1.45 -6.05
CA VAL A 107 -4.92 1.75 -4.90
C VAL A 107 -3.70 2.49 -5.44
N LEU A 108 -3.55 3.75 -5.03
CA LEU A 108 -2.45 4.62 -5.46
C LEU A 108 -1.50 4.89 -4.30
N GLY A 109 -0.21 4.58 -4.50
CA GLY A 109 0.87 4.99 -3.60
C GLY A 109 1.39 6.39 -3.95
N PHE A 110 1.56 7.26 -2.95
CA PHE A 110 2.10 8.60 -3.16
C PHE A 110 2.85 9.11 -1.93
N SER A 111 3.75 10.07 -2.14
CA SER A 111 4.34 10.85 -1.05
C SER A 111 3.33 11.90 -0.63
N GLU A 112 2.70 11.67 0.53
CA GLU A 112 1.76 12.64 1.10
C GLU A 112 2.51 13.77 1.77
N ARG A 113 2.13 15.00 1.45
CA ARG A 113 2.57 16.21 2.15
C ARG A 113 1.49 16.71 3.09
N ASP A 114 1.78 16.72 4.39
CA ASP A 114 0.93 17.26 5.44
C ASP A 114 1.69 18.39 6.16
N GLY A 115 1.42 19.63 5.77
CA GLY A 115 2.22 20.78 6.16
C GLY A 115 3.65 20.69 5.64
N SER A 116 4.61 20.57 6.56
CA SER A 116 6.03 20.37 6.24
C SER A 116 6.48 18.91 6.36
N SER A 117 5.61 18.03 6.83
CA SER A 117 5.91 16.61 7.00
C SER A 117 5.55 15.81 5.76
N LEU A 118 6.29 14.72 5.52
CA LEU A 118 6.03 13.78 4.46
C LEU A 118 5.69 12.41 5.03
N TYR A 119 4.83 11.68 4.32
CA TYR A 119 4.44 10.31 4.66
C TYR A 119 4.37 9.44 3.41
N ILE A 120 4.76 8.19 3.55
CA ILE A 120 4.47 7.17 2.54
C ILE A 120 3.00 6.82 2.68
N ALA A 121 2.18 7.21 1.73
CA ALA A 121 0.74 7.02 1.80
C ALA A 121 0.19 6.15 0.67
N GLN A 122 -0.95 5.52 0.95
CA GLN A 122 -1.80 4.88 -0.05
C GLN A 122 -3.24 5.39 0.11
N VAL A 123 -3.90 5.62 -1.01
CA VAL A 123 -5.35 5.83 -1.06
C VAL A 123 -6.01 4.72 -1.86
N THR A 124 -7.15 4.23 -1.34
CA THR A 124 -8.09 3.44 -2.14
C THR A 124 -9.18 4.36 -2.63
N ILE A 125 -9.29 4.53 -3.93
CA ILE A 125 -10.32 5.33 -4.57
C ILE A 125 -11.28 4.38 -5.28
N THR A 126 -12.55 4.43 -4.90
CA THR A 126 -13.61 3.60 -5.48
C THR A 126 -14.16 4.19 -6.77
N SER A 127 -14.85 3.38 -7.55
CA SER A 127 -15.35 3.75 -8.90
C SER A 127 -16.33 4.93 -8.91
N ASP A 128 -16.81 5.36 -7.76
CA ASP A 128 -17.60 6.60 -7.60
C ASP A 128 -16.73 7.85 -7.35
N GLY A 129 -15.39 7.71 -7.42
CA GLY A 129 -14.42 8.78 -7.20
C GLY A 129 -14.18 9.14 -5.73
N LYS A 130 -14.68 8.34 -4.78
CA LYS A 130 -14.47 8.60 -3.35
C LYS A 130 -13.18 7.97 -2.85
N ILE A 131 -12.45 8.69 -2.00
CA ILE A 131 -11.39 8.11 -1.19
C ILE A 131 -12.05 7.28 -0.09
N ALA A 132 -12.15 5.97 -0.32
CA ALA A 132 -12.76 5.03 0.62
C ALA A 132 -11.80 4.64 1.75
N ASN A 133 -10.49 4.70 1.50
CA ASN A 133 -9.46 4.53 2.52
C ASN A 133 -8.27 5.44 2.22
N HIS A 134 -7.71 6.01 3.27
CA HIS A 134 -6.42 6.69 3.26
C HIS A 134 -5.58 6.14 4.41
N ARG A 135 -4.41 5.68 4.09
CA ARG A 135 -3.45 5.18 5.08
C ARG A 135 -2.05 5.71 4.83
N ARG A 136 -1.28 5.82 5.90
CA ARG A 136 0.16 6.06 5.88
C ARG A 136 0.89 4.78 6.27
N LYS A 137 2.00 4.44 5.63
CA LYS A 137 2.86 3.31 6.00
C LYS A 137 3.14 3.35 7.49
N ILE A 138 2.87 2.25 8.19
CA ILE A 138 2.93 2.22 9.66
C ILE A 138 4.32 2.60 10.16
N LYS A 139 5.35 2.07 9.50
CA LYS A 139 6.75 2.35 9.85
C LYS A 139 7.59 2.49 8.58
N PRO A 140 8.13 3.66 8.28
CA PRO A 140 9.10 3.82 7.22
C PRO A 140 10.32 2.93 7.47
N THR A 141 10.88 2.36 6.38
CA THR A 141 11.97 1.39 6.44
C THR A 141 13.32 2.07 6.30
N HIS A 142 14.25 1.77 7.19
CA HIS A 142 15.66 2.18 7.11
C HIS A 142 15.82 3.69 6.82
N TYR A 143 16.41 4.09 5.69
CA TYR A 143 16.62 5.50 5.32
C TYR A 143 15.33 6.30 5.05
N GLU A 144 14.22 5.61 4.78
CA GLU A 144 12.92 6.29 4.65
C GLU A 144 12.58 7.12 5.91
N LYS A 145 13.03 6.66 7.10
CA LYS A 145 12.86 7.36 8.39
C LYS A 145 13.50 8.76 8.44
N THR A 146 14.41 9.05 7.55
CA THR A 146 15.05 10.37 7.46
C THR A 146 14.18 11.38 6.70
N ILE A 147 13.13 10.91 6.02
CA ILE A 147 12.25 11.71 5.16
C ILE A 147 10.81 11.65 5.66
N PHE A 148 10.32 10.46 6.00
CA PHE A 148 8.92 10.18 6.25
C PHE A 148 8.62 9.94 7.73
N GLY A 149 7.48 10.46 8.15
CA GLY A 149 6.89 10.16 9.46
C GLY A 149 6.20 8.80 9.52
N ASP A 150 5.99 8.31 10.74
CA ASP A 150 5.25 7.09 11.03
C ASP A 150 3.75 7.25 10.70
N GLY A 151 3.11 6.17 10.26
CA GLY A 151 1.66 6.11 10.12
C GLY A 151 0.95 6.13 11.48
N SER A 152 -0.27 6.65 11.50
CA SER A 152 -1.11 6.60 12.69
C SER A 152 -1.69 5.18 12.91
N ALA A 153 -2.15 4.90 14.12
CA ALA A 153 -2.81 3.63 14.45
C ALA A 153 -4.01 3.34 13.54
N GLN A 154 -4.70 4.36 13.04
CA GLN A 154 -5.83 4.19 12.11
C GLN A 154 -5.40 3.62 10.74
N SER A 155 -4.14 3.76 10.38
CA SER A 155 -3.59 3.26 9.11
C SER A 155 -3.53 1.73 9.00
N ILE A 156 -3.78 0.99 10.10
CA ILE A 156 -3.89 -0.47 10.06
C ILE A 156 -5.24 -0.95 9.53
N TYR A 157 -6.28 -0.10 9.56
CA TYR A 157 -7.59 -0.39 8.99
C TYR A 157 -7.58 0.00 7.51
N ASN A 158 -7.22 -0.94 6.67
CA ASN A 158 -6.86 -0.67 5.27
C ASN A 158 -7.53 -1.61 4.27
N VAL A 159 -8.68 -2.17 4.64
CA VAL A 159 -9.51 -3.00 3.77
C VAL A 159 -10.84 -2.31 3.52
N VAL A 160 -11.21 -2.19 2.24
CA VAL A 160 -12.41 -1.50 1.76
C VAL A 160 -13.29 -2.48 1.01
N GLN A 161 -14.61 -2.42 1.23
CA GLN A 161 -15.56 -3.16 0.41
C GLN A 161 -15.75 -2.44 -0.93
N THR A 162 -15.57 -3.18 -2.02
CA THR A 162 -15.87 -2.75 -3.39
C THR A 162 -16.91 -3.69 -4.02
N PRO A 163 -17.50 -3.34 -5.17
CA PRO A 163 -18.35 -4.27 -5.91
C PRO A 163 -17.63 -5.55 -6.35
N TYR A 164 -16.30 -5.53 -6.39
CA TYR A 164 -15.41 -6.63 -6.82
C TYR A 164 -14.74 -7.36 -5.66
N GLY A 165 -15.21 -7.18 -4.42
CA GLY A 165 -14.69 -7.81 -3.22
C GLY A 165 -13.97 -6.84 -2.28
N ARG A 166 -13.42 -7.37 -1.19
CA ARG A 166 -12.69 -6.61 -0.18
C ARG A 166 -11.25 -6.37 -0.64
N LEU A 167 -10.95 -5.09 -0.91
CA LEU A 167 -9.68 -4.61 -1.42
C LEU A 167 -8.83 -4.01 -0.29
N GLY A 168 -7.64 -4.55 -0.08
CA GLY A 168 -6.68 -4.06 0.89
C GLY A 168 -5.38 -3.59 0.27
N SER A 169 -4.48 -3.04 1.08
CA SER A 169 -3.18 -2.57 0.60
C SER A 169 -2.07 -2.68 1.63
N LEU A 170 -0.86 -2.97 1.17
CA LEU A 170 0.37 -2.97 1.97
C LEU A 170 1.49 -2.27 1.17
N ASN A 171 2.43 -1.65 1.89
CA ASN A 171 3.61 -1.03 1.32
C ASN A 171 4.88 -1.80 1.67
N CYS A 172 5.66 -2.19 0.66
CA CYS A 172 7.05 -2.61 0.79
C CYS A 172 7.24 -3.65 1.93
N TRP A 173 8.09 -3.39 2.88
CA TRP A 173 8.39 -4.30 3.99
C TRP A 173 7.29 -4.47 5.04
N GLU A 174 6.14 -3.84 4.90
CA GLU A 174 4.96 -4.23 5.66
C GLU A 174 4.57 -5.69 5.39
N HIS A 175 4.94 -6.23 4.22
CA HIS A 175 4.72 -7.63 3.82
C HIS A 175 5.46 -8.65 4.70
N ILE A 176 6.46 -8.25 5.49
CA ILE A 176 7.18 -9.16 6.40
C ILE A 176 6.90 -8.90 7.87
N GLN A 177 5.99 -7.97 8.21
CA GLN A 177 5.65 -7.68 9.60
C GLN A 177 4.53 -8.63 10.09
N PRO A 178 4.82 -9.63 10.94
CA PRO A 178 3.85 -10.67 11.30
C PRO A 178 2.59 -10.11 11.96
N TRP A 179 2.74 -9.19 12.92
CA TRP A 179 1.61 -8.59 13.64
C TRP A 179 0.71 -7.74 12.74
N LEU A 180 1.31 -6.96 11.84
CA LEU A 180 0.56 -6.17 10.89
C LEU A 180 -0.18 -7.06 9.89
N LYS A 181 0.46 -8.11 9.38
CA LYS A 181 -0.18 -9.08 8.50
C LYS A 181 -1.33 -9.81 9.19
N THR A 182 -1.16 -10.26 10.43
CA THR A 182 -2.23 -10.91 11.20
C THR A 182 -3.44 -9.98 11.33
N HIS A 183 -3.23 -8.70 11.66
CA HIS A 183 -4.32 -7.73 11.70
C HIS A 183 -4.92 -7.48 10.31
N PHE A 184 -4.09 -7.44 9.27
CA PHE A 184 -4.55 -7.30 7.89
C PHE A 184 -5.46 -8.47 7.48
N TYR A 185 -5.05 -9.71 7.74
CA TYR A 185 -5.85 -10.90 7.45
C TYR A 185 -7.15 -10.96 8.25
N SER A 186 -7.17 -10.44 9.49
CA SER A 186 -8.39 -10.40 10.31
C SER A 186 -9.47 -9.47 9.76
N GLN A 187 -9.14 -8.59 8.80
CA GLN A 187 -10.10 -7.80 8.05
C GLN A 187 -10.66 -8.54 6.82
N TYR A 188 -10.23 -9.78 6.60
CA TYR A 188 -10.66 -10.65 5.50
C TYR A 188 -10.53 -10.02 4.10
N PRO A 189 -9.38 -9.45 3.72
CA PRO A 189 -9.16 -9.00 2.35
C PRO A 189 -9.31 -10.18 1.37
N GLN A 190 -9.77 -9.90 0.15
CA GLN A 190 -9.87 -10.88 -0.94
C GLN A 190 -8.85 -10.57 -2.03
N ILE A 191 -8.52 -9.29 -2.14
CA ILE A 191 -7.53 -8.77 -3.09
C ILE A 191 -6.67 -7.76 -2.33
N PHE A 192 -5.38 -7.77 -2.55
CA PHE A 192 -4.53 -6.69 -2.04
C PHE A 192 -3.64 -6.11 -3.13
N VAL A 193 -3.31 -4.84 -2.97
CA VAL A 193 -2.26 -4.17 -3.74
C VAL A 193 -1.03 -4.05 -2.87
N GLY A 194 0.03 -4.72 -3.29
CA GLY A 194 1.37 -4.59 -2.73
C GLY A 194 2.13 -3.49 -3.47
N GLY A 195 2.19 -2.29 -2.90
CA GLY A 195 2.99 -1.21 -3.45
C GLY A 195 4.47 -1.38 -3.06
N TRP A 196 5.35 -1.39 -4.05
CA TRP A 196 6.78 -1.59 -3.86
C TRP A 196 7.62 -0.49 -4.48
N TRP A 197 8.80 -0.32 -3.90
CA TRP A 197 9.90 0.46 -4.44
C TRP A 197 10.54 -0.25 -5.65
N PRO A 198 11.40 0.38 -6.46
CA PRO A 198 12.19 -0.33 -7.44
C PRO A 198 13.29 -1.12 -6.73
N ALA A 199 13.41 -2.42 -6.98
CA ALA A 199 14.39 -3.28 -6.35
C ALA A 199 15.30 -3.95 -7.37
N PHE A 200 16.58 -3.99 -7.07
CA PHE A 200 17.62 -4.45 -7.97
C PHE A 200 18.16 -5.83 -7.53
N PRO A 201 18.85 -6.57 -8.42
CA PRO A 201 19.49 -7.84 -8.06
C PRO A 201 20.46 -7.68 -6.89
N PRO A 202 20.71 -8.74 -6.11
CA PRO A 202 21.75 -8.72 -5.07
C PRO A 202 23.11 -8.41 -5.67
N HIS A 203 23.90 -7.61 -4.98
CA HIS A 203 25.25 -7.26 -5.40
C HIS A 203 26.27 -7.71 -4.37
N THR A 204 27.33 -8.39 -4.83
CA THR A 204 28.44 -8.81 -3.96
C THR A 204 29.13 -7.59 -3.36
N GLY A 205 29.06 -7.44 -2.04
CA GLY A 205 29.67 -6.33 -1.30
C GLY A 205 28.76 -5.14 -0.99
N GLY A 206 27.44 -5.18 -1.32
CA GLY A 206 26.60 -4.03 -1.04
C GLY A 206 25.12 -4.31 -0.76
N SER A 207 24.46 -5.07 -1.62
CA SER A 207 23.02 -5.28 -1.54
C SER A 207 22.70 -6.73 -1.15
N PRO A 208 22.20 -6.99 0.09
CA PRO A 208 21.84 -8.34 0.49
C PRO A 208 20.59 -8.82 -0.27
N TYR A 209 20.44 -10.14 -0.39
CA TYR A 209 19.32 -10.79 -1.09
C TYR A 209 17.94 -10.26 -0.64
N ILE A 210 17.77 -10.01 0.67
CA ILE A 210 16.48 -9.59 1.24
C ILE A 210 15.94 -8.27 0.67
N VAL A 211 16.80 -7.41 0.09
CA VAL A 211 16.35 -6.14 -0.56
C VAL A 211 16.18 -6.28 -2.08
N SER A 212 16.37 -7.48 -2.63
CA SER A 212 16.19 -7.73 -4.06
C SER A 212 14.72 -7.77 -4.49
N GLY A 213 14.48 -7.60 -5.79
CA GLY A 213 13.15 -7.76 -6.37
C GLY A 213 12.60 -9.18 -6.18
N GLU A 214 13.47 -10.20 -6.30
CA GLU A 214 13.07 -11.58 -6.05
C GLU A 214 12.58 -11.80 -4.61
N ALA A 215 13.33 -11.34 -3.61
CA ALA A 215 12.92 -11.44 -2.21
C ALA A 215 11.63 -10.67 -1.94
N SER A 216 11.49 -9.46 -2.49
CA SER A 216 10.29 -8.62 -2.37
C SER A 216 9.05 -9.29 -3.00
N SER A 217 9.22 -9.92 -4.16
CA SER A 217 8.18 -10.68 -4.83
C SER A 217 7.74 -11.89 -3.99
N ARG A 218 8.71 -12.64 -3.39
CA ARG A 218 8.42 -13.78 -2.50
C ARG A 218 7.70 -13.36 -1.22
N MET A 219 8.02 -12.19 -0.65
CA MET A 219 7.29 -11.62 0.49
C MET A 219 5.83 -11.39 0.15
N SER A 220 5.54 -10.85 -1.04
CA SER A 220 4.18 -10.62 -1.51
C SER A 220 3.45 -11.93 -1.84
N GLN A 221 4.16 -12.89 -2.43
CA GLN A 221 3.65 -14.24 -2.67
C GLN A 221 3.19 -14.91 -1.36
N LEU A 222 4.02 -14.77 -0.31
CA LEU A 222 3.67 -15.31 1.01
C LEU A 222 2.40 -14.65 1.58
N VAL A 223 2.21 -13.35 1.39
CA VAL A 223 0.97 -12.66 1.80
C VAL A 223 -0.25 -13.27 1.09
N SER A 224 -0.14 -13.58 -0.21
CA SER A 224 -1.21 -14.26 -0.96
C SER A 224 -1.51 -15.64 -0.39
N MET A 225 -0.49 -16.44 -0.15
CA MET A 225 -0.63 -17.80 0.38
C MET A 225 -1.19 -17.82 1.81
N GLU A 226 -0.62 -17.03 2.72
CA GLU A 226 -1.08 -16.95 4.12
C GLU A 226 -2.53 -16.49 4.21
N GLY A 227 -2.89 -15.44 3.47
CA GLY A 227 -4.24 -14.88 3.52
C GLY A 227 -5.27 -15.61 2.64
N GLY A 228 -4.83 -16.49 1.74
CA GLY A 228 -5.70 -17.08 0.71
C GLY A 228 -6.35 -15.98 -0.13
N LEU A 229 -5.56 -15.04 -0.70
CA LEU A 229 -6.07 -13.85 -1.37
C LEU A 229 -5.25 -13.50 -2.62
N PHE A 230 -5.86 -12.79 -3.57
CA PHE A 230 -5.16 -12.32 -4.76
C PHE A 230 -4.21 -11.16 -4.44
N GLY A 231 -2.99 -11.20 -4.99
CA GLY A 231 -1.98 -10.17 -4.79
C GLY A 231 -1.60 -9.45 -6.08
N LEU A 232 -1.80 -8.13 -6.12
CA LEU A 232 -1.33 -7.26 -7.20
C LEU A 232 -0.03 -6.59 -6.74
N VAL A 233 1.10 -7.14 -7.16
CA VAL A 233 2.43 -6.61 -6.82
C VAL A 233 2.80 -5.56 -7.85
N CYS A 234 2.95 -4.32 -7.39
CA CYS A 234 3.18 -3.15 -8.23
C CYS A 234 4.51 -2.50 -7.86
N CYS A 235 5.40 -2.29 -8.80
CA CYS A 235 6.71 -1.71 -8.54
C CYS A 235 7.15 -0.70 -9.60
N HIS A 236 8.15 0.09 -9.24
CA HIS A 236 8.73 1.06 -10.15
C HIS A 236 9.67 0.41 -11.15
N VAL A 237 9.83 1.10 -12.29
CA VAL A 237 10.99 0.97 -13.17
C VAL A 237 11.85 2.22 -12.99
N VAL A 238 13.15 2.07 -13.17
CA VAL A 238 14.09 3.19 -13.18
C VAL A 238 14.89 3.15 -14.46
N SER A 239 14.73 4.16 -15.31
CA SER A 239 15.57 4.38 -16.46
C SER A 239 16.91 5.03 -16.07
N GLU A 240 17.88 5.04 -16.99
CA GLU A 240 19.12 5.79 -16.76
C GLU A 240 18.87 7.30 -16.57
N ALA A 241 17.88 7.86 -17.27
CA ALA A 241 17.48 9.26 -17.13
C ALA A 241 16.89 9.54 -15.74
N GLY A 242 16.03 8.65 -15.24
CA GLY A 242 15.48 8.72 -13.88
C GLY A 242 16.56 8.57 -12.82
N ALA A 243 17.47 7.61 -13.00
CA ALA A 243 18.61 7.41 -12.11
C ALA A 243 19.52 8.64 -12.04
N ARG A 244 19.76 9.30 -13.16
CA ARG A 244 20.50 10.56 -13.21
C ARG A 244 19.78 11.67 -12.44
N LYS A 245 18.47 11.79 -12.65
CA LYS A 245 17.62 12.79 -11.96
C LYS A 245 17.62 12.60 -10.44
N MET A 246 17.63 11.31 -9.99
CA MET A 246 17.64 10.92 -8.59
C MET A 246 19.05 10.73 -8.01
N ARG A 247 20.10 11.05 -8.77
CA ARG A 247 21.52 10.93 -8.37
C ARG A 247 21.90 9.50 -7.94
N MET A 248 21.43 8.52 -8.66
CA MET A 248 21.72 7.09 -8.42
C MET A 248 22.88 6.56 -9.28
N LEU A 249 23.32 7.29 -10.27
CA LEU A 249 24.39 6.83 -11.17
C LEU A 249 25.74 6.69 -10.42
N GLY A 250 26.52 5.67 -10.81
CA GLY A 250 27.84 5.42 -10.24
C GLY A 250 27.83 4.49 -9.02
N PHE A 251 26.68 4.01 -8.58
CA PHE A 251 26.58 3.00 -7.52
C PHE A 251 26.44 1.61 -8.13
N PRO A 252 27.34 0.64 -7.80
CA PRO A 252 27.42 -0.64 -8.50
C PRO A 252 26.24 -1.58 -8.22
N TRP A 253 25.43 -1.30 -7.23
CA TRP A 253 24.24 -2.09 -6.85
C TRP A 253 22.98 -1.78 -7.68
N PHE A 254 23.03 -0.73 -8.51
CA PHE A 254 21.92 -0.36 -9.36
C PHE A 254 22.21 -0.71 -10.83
N THR A 255 21.26 -1.37 -11.46
CA THR A 255 21.30 -1.71 -12.87
C THR A 255 20.20 -0.94 -13.60
N PHE A 256 20.55 -0.18 -14.62
CA PHE A 256 19.59 0.63 -15.37
C PHE A 256 19.58 0.27 -16.87
N PRO A 257 18.38 0.22 -17.50
CA PRO A 257 17.05 0.26 -16.89
C PRO A 257 16.82 -0.97 -16.00
N GLY A 258 15.99 -0.82 -14.95
CA GLY A 258 15.77 -1.93 -14.03
C GLY A 258 14.80 -1.59 -12.90
N GLY A 259 14.77 -2.41 -11.89
CA GLY A 259 14.00 -2.20 -10.66
C GLY A 259 12.62 -2.83 -10.65
N GLY A 260 12.07 -3.25 -11.80
CA GLY A 260 10.76 -3.87 -11.92
C GLY A 260 10.75 -5.33 -11.49
N PHE A 261 9.66 -5.74 -10.84
CA PHE A 261 9.38 -7.14 -10.47
C PHE A 261 7.86 -7.38 -10.27
N SER A 262 7.02 -6.60 -10.93
CA SER A 262 5.58 -6.71 -10.79
C SER A 262 5.07 -8.07 -11.23
N VAL A 263 4.06 -8.57 -10.51
CA VAL A 263 3.41 -9.85 -10.76
C VAL A 263 2.02 -9.84 -10.14
N ILE A 264 1.10 -10.62 -10.67
CA ILE A 264 -0.19 -10.89 -10.04
C ILE A 264 -0.16 -12.33 -9.53
N TYR A 265 -0.42 -12.51 -8.22
CA TYR A 265 -0.51 -13.82 -7.58
C TYR A 265 -1.95 -14.24 -7.34
N GLY A 266 -2.21 -15.54 -7.51
CA GLY A 266 -3.42 -16.21 -7.06
C GLY A 266 -3.44 -16.43 -5.53
N PRO A 267 -4.59 -16.84 -4.97
CA PRO A 267 -4.74 -17.08 -3.53
C PRO A 267 -3.91 -18.28 -3.02
N ASP A 268 -3.47 -19.15 -3.91
CA ASP A 268 -2.54 -20.26 -3.67
C ASP A 268 -1.07 -19.86 -3.80
N GLY A 269 -0.79 -18.58 -4.15
CA GLY A 269 0.53 -18.06 -4.41
C GLY A 269 1.08 -18.34 -5.81
N ALA A 270 0.32 -18.99 -6.68
CA ALA A 270 0.74 -19.18 -8.08
C ALA A 270 0.77 -17.83 -8.81
N ALA A 271 1.81 -17.62 -9.65
CA ALA A 271 1.85 -16.45 -10.51
C ALA A 271 0.79 -16.59 -11.63
N LEU A 272 -0.06 -15.58 -11.78
CA LEU A 272 -1.09 -15.49 -12.83
C LEU A 272 -0.61 -14.72 -14.06
N THR A 273 0.58 -14.15 -13.99
CA THR A 273 1.21 -13.40 -15.09
C THR A 273 2.61 -13.92 -15.34
N GLU A 274 3.04 -13.82 -16.59
CA GLU A 274 4.41 -14.17 -16.97
C GLU A 274 5.41 -13.16 -16.38
N PRO A 275 6.66 -13.59 -16.14
CA PRO A 275 7.73 -12.69 -15.75
C PRO A 275 7.95 -11.60 -16.80
N VAL A 276 8.18 -10.38 -16.34
CA VAL A 276 8.46 -9.23 -17.21
C VAL A 276 9.86 -8.69 -17.01
N ASP A 277 10.39 -8.05 -18.04
CA ASP A 277 11.68 -7.39 -18.00
C ASP A 277 11.69 -6.32 -16.91
N PRO A 278 12.64 -6.34 -15.96
CA PRO A 278 12.74 -5.36 -14.88
C PRO A 278 12.92 -3.91 -15.35
N GLY A 279 13.41 -3.69 -16.55
CA GLY A 279 13.61 -2.37 -17.14
C GLY A 279 12.46 -1.85 -17.97
N LYS A 280 11.39 -2.63 -18.13
CA LYS A 280 10.29 -2.31 -19.05
C LYS A 280 9.06 -1.79 -18.32
N GLU A 281 8.49 -0.69 -18.80
CA GLU A 281 7.17 -0.26 -18.36
C GLU A 281 6.08 -1.15 -18.96
N VAL A 282 5.19 -1.67 -18.11
CA VAL A 282 4.08 -2.53 -18.52
C VAL A 282 2.96 -2.49 -17.49
N VAL A 283 1.72 -2.63 -17.91
CA VAL A 283 0.59 -2.94 -17.04
C VAL A 283 0.27 -4.42 -17.20
N LEU A 284 0.37 -5.17 -16.14
CA LEU A 284 0.06 -6.60 -16.07
C LEU A 284 -1.43 -6.79 -15.84
N TYR A 285 -2.03 -7.78 -16.50
CA TYR A 285 -3.46 -8.08 -16.38
C TYR A 285 -3.69 -9.54 -16.04
N ALA A 286 -4.68 -9.81 -15.18
CA ALA A 286 -5.20 -11.15 -14.96
C ALA A 286 -6.72 -11.11 -14.82
N ASN A 287 -7.39 -12.16 -15.31
CA ASN A 287 -8.79 -12.41 -15.01
C ASN A 287 -8.87 -13.26 -13.74
N ILE A 288 -9.61 -12.82 -12.74
CA ILE A 288 -9.73 -13.49 -11.46
C ILE A 288 -11.21 -13.78 -11.12
N SER A 289 -11.44 -14.87 -10.38
CA SER A 289 -12.72 -15.20 -9.75
C SER A 289 -12.50 -15.40 -8.25
N LEU A 290 -13.32 -14.76 -7.43
CA LEU A 290 -13.20 -14.85 -5.97
C LEU A 290 -13.49 -16.27 -5.43
N ASP A 291 -14.15 -17.13 -6.20
CA ASP A 291 -14.39 -18.54 -5.83
C ASP A 291 -13.08 -19.31 -5.59
N LYS A 292 -11.98 -18.90 -6.24
CA LYS A 292 -10.66 -19.50 -6.01
C LYS A 292 -10.13 -19.30 -4.59
N ILE A 293 -10.62 -18.30 -3.88
CA ILE A 293 -10.29 -18.05 -2.48
C ILE A 293 -10.87 -19.16 -1.61
N ASP A 294 -12.13 -19.54 -1.86
CA ASP A 294 -12.80 -20.59 -1.10
C ASP A 294 -12.12 -21.94 -1.31
N GLU A 295 -11.69 -22.25 -2.54
CA GLU A 295 -10.94 -23.48 -2.85
C GLU A 295 -9.66 -23.58 -2.01
N VAL A 296 -8.91 -22.48 -1.86
CA VAL A 296 -7.66 -22.45 -1.07
C VAL A 296 -7.96 -22.53 0.42
N LYS A 297 -8.96 -21.80 0.90
CA LYS A 297 -9.34 -21.77 2.32
C LYS A 297 -9.94 -23.08 2.81
N LEU A 298 -10.47 -23.92 1.94
CA LEU A 298 -10.83 -25.30 2.28
C LEU A 298 -9.61 -26.15 2.69
N VAL A 299 -8.42 -25.82 2.18
CA VAL A 299 -7.17 -26.49 2.59
C VAL A 299 -6.68 -25.94 3.93
N ALA A 300 -6.58 -24.63 4.04
CA ALA A 300 -6.13 -23.94 5.26
C ALA A 300 -6.62 -22.50 5.30
N ASP A 301 -7.51 -22.17 6.24
CA ASP A 301 -7.89 -20.79 6.54
C ASP A 301 -7.26 -20.36 7.86
N ILE A 302 -6.17 -19.57 7.77
CA ILE A 302 -5.42 -19.10 8.95
C ILE A 302 -6.21 -18.11 9.82
N MET A 303 -7.32 -17.57 9.33
CA MET A 303 -8.24 -16.74 10.11
C MET A 303 -9.54 -17.47 10.45
N GLY A 304 -9.59 -18.78 10.20
CA GLY A 304 -10.72 -19.64 10.42
C GLY A 304 -10.30 -20.99 11.05
N ASN A 305 -10.58 -22.08 10.33
CA ASN A 305 -10.45 -23.45 10.83
C ASN A 305 -9.00 -23.92 11.07
N TYR A 306 -8.00 -23.20 10.57
CA TYR A 306 -6.57 -23.53 10.75
C TYR A 306 -5.90 -22.71 11.86
N SER A 307 -6.68 -21.99 12.69
CA SER A 307 -6.17 -21.21 13.82
C SER A 307 -6.71 -21.71 15.16
N ARG A 308 -5.92 -21.53 16.20
CA ARG A 308 -6.22 -21.87 17.57
C ARG A 308 -6.42 -20.58 18.38
N PHE A 309 -7.57 -19.91 18.16
CA PHE A 309 -7.94 -18.67 18.88
C PHE A 309 -8.15 -18.86 20.37
N ASP A 310 -8.28 -20.09 20.83
CA ASP A 310 -8.26 -20.47 22.23
C ASP A 310 -6.86 -20.39 22.86
N LEU A 311 -5.79 -20.46 22.04
CA LEU A 311 -4.39 -20.38 22.50
C LEU A 311 -3.79 -18.97 22.29
N PHE A 312 -4.20 -18.29 21.22
CA PHE A 312 -3.59 -17.02 20.82
C PHE A 312 -4.65 -15.99 20.47
N HIS A 313 -4.49 -14.78 20.98
CA HIS A 313 -5.23 -13.60 20.56
C HIS A 313 -4.33 -12.39 20.47
N THR A 314 -4.65 -11.48 19.57
CA THR A 314 -3.93 -10.23 19.36
C THR A 314 -4.78 -9.07 19.82
N THR A 315 -4.25 -8.21 20.68
CA THR A 315 -4.89 -6.97 21.08
C THR A 315 -4.29 -5.82 20.28
N VAL A 316 -5.13 -5.07 19.58
CA VAL A 316 -4.73 -3.82 18.93
C VAL A 316 -4.83 -2.70 19.95
N VAL A 317 -3.70 -2.07 20.26
CA VAL A 317 -3.67 -0.88 21.09
C VAL A 317 -3.92 0.33 20.19
N ASN A 318 -5.07 0.98 20.36
CA ASN A 318 -5.36 2.26 19.74
C ASN A 318 -4.42 3.32 20.31
N GLY A 319 -3.23 3.46 19.72
CA GLY A 319 -2.28 4.49 20.06
C GLY A 319 -2.92 5.87 19.89
N ARG A 320 -2.59 6.79 20.77
CA ARG A 320 -2.99 8.20 20.61
C ARG A 320 -2.43 8.69 19.28
N ASN A 321 -3.28 9.32 18.46
CA ASN A 321 -2.82 10.03 17.30
C ASN A 321 -1.78 11.06 17.72
N TRP A 322 -0.52 10.81 17.41
CA TRP A 322 0.54 11.81 17.47
C TRP A 322 0.37 12.77 16.28
N LYS A 323 -0.67 13.58 16.32
CA LYS A 323 -0.61 14.83 15.57
C LYS A 323 0.13 15.83 16.46
N PRO A 324 1.13 16.55 15.94
CA PRO A 324 1.53 17.82 16.53
C PRO A 324 0.24 18.62 16.68
N VAL A 325 0.08 19.28 17.83
CA VAL A 325 -1.13 20.05 18.15
C VAL A 325 -1.47 20.92 16.94
N ALA A 326 -2.42 20.47 16.13
CA ALA A 326 -3.06 21.36 15.21
C ALA A 326 -3.79 22.37 16.11
N TYR A 327 -3.55 23.63 15.90
CA TYR A 327 -4.39 24.69 16.46
C TYR A 327 -5.77 24.52 15.77
N GLY A 328 -6.55 23.57 16.26
CA GLY A 328 -7.92 23.32 15.84
C GLY A 328 -8.85 24.07 16.74
N ASP A 329 -10.03 24.32 16.23
CA ASP A 329 -11.13 24.98 16.89
C ASP A 329 -11.27 24.47 18.35
N PRO A 330 -11.39 25.36 19.36
CA PRO A 330 -11.58 24.98 20.76
C PRO A 330 -12.74 24.01 20.99
N ASP A 331 -13.75 24.03 20.14
CA ASP A 331 -14.92 23.15 20.22
C ASP A 331 -14.62 21.70 19.78
N GLU A 332 -13.73 21.49 18.81
CA GLU A 332 -13.24 20.13 18.44
C GLU A 332 -12.35 19.53 19.54
N GLN A 333 -11.58 20.35 20.25
CA GLN A 333 -10.77 19.90 21.40
C GLN A 333 -11.65 19.52 22.61
N ALA A 334 -12.76 20.22 22.83
CA ALA A 334 -13.70 19.91 23.88
C ALA A 334 -14.45 18.60 23.61
N ALA A 335 -14.89 18.37 22.37
CA ALA A 335 -15.54 17.13 21.96
C ALA A 335 -14.61 15.91 22.07
N SER A 336 -13.34 16.05 21.68
CA SER A 336 -12.33 15.01 21.82
C SER A 336 -12.01 14.66 23.28
N LYS A 337 -11.97 15.67 24.18
CA LYS A 337 -11.77 15.45 25.62
C LYS A 337 -12.99 14.80 26.28
N ALA A 338 -14.20 15.15 25.89
CA ALA A 338 -15.43 14.55 26.40
C ALA A 338 -15.51 13.05 26.01
N GLN A 339 -15.23 12.72 24.76
CA GLN A 339 -15.19 11.34 24.28
C GLN A 339 -14.10 10.50 24.97
N GLN A 340 -12.93 11.09 25.26
CA GLN A 340 -11.86 10.41 26.00
C GLN A 340 -12.22 10.18 27.47
N ALA A 341 -12.97 11.10 28.10
CA ALA A 341 -13.45 10.95 29.46
C ALA A 341 -14.49 9.83 29.58
N GLU A 342 -15.37 9.68 28.60
CA GLU A 342 -16.34 8.57 28.52
C GLU A 342 -15.65 7.21 28.40
N ILE A 343 -14.62 7.11 27.58
CA ILE A 343 -13.83 5.88 27.41
C ILE A 343 -13.10 5.51 28.70
N ASN A 344 -12.52 6.49 29.39
CA ASN A 344 -11.82 6.26 30.66
C ASN A 344 -12.77 5.88 31.81
N ASN A 345 -13.99 6.38 31.81
CA ASN A 345 -15.01 6.01 32.80
C ASN A 345 -15.62 4.63 32.53
N ALA A 346 -15.74 4.22 31.26
CA ALA A 346 -16.20 2.87 30.91
C ALA A 346 -15.14 1.79 31.24
N GLY A 347 -13.85 2.15 31.25
CA GLY A 347 -12.76 1.24 31.61
C GLY A 347 -12.55 1.01 33.10
N ASN A 348 -13.14 1.84 33.97
CA ASN A 348 -13.04 1.74 35.46
C ASN A 348 -14.22 0.99 36.12
N GLY A 349 -15.05 0.31 35.36
CA GLY A 349 -16.06 -0.61 35.88
C GLY A 349 -15.38 -1.79 36.57
N SER A 350 -15.49 -1.81 37.88
CA SER A 350 -14.92 -2.73 38.85
C SER A 350 -14.91 -4.19 38.43
N ILE A 351 -13.72 -4.78 38.37
CA ILE A 351 -13.54 -6.21 38.51
C ILE A 351 -13.85 -6.54 39.98
N VAL A 352 -15.01 -7.10 40.25
CA VAL A 352 -15.30 -7.76 41.52
C VAL A 352 -14.64 -9.14 41.47
N PRO A 353 -13.72 -9.49 42.37
CA PRO A 353 -13.17 -10.84 42.40
C PRO A 353 -14.26 -11.79 42.88
N SER A 354 -14.71 -12.71 42.07
CA SER A 354 -15.47 -13.87 42.54
C SER A 354 -14.54 -14.78 43.33
N LYS A 355 -14.86 -14.93 44.61
CA LYS A 355 -14.33 -16.03 45.42
C LYS A 355 -14.89 -17.32 44.89
N LEU A 356 -14.02 -18.19 44.34
CA LEU A 356 -13.98 -19.63 44.58
C LEU A 356 -12.70 -20.17 43.96
#